data_2d00e5057e51851c8f0fab93b0bf918f
#
_entry.id   2d00e5057e51851c8f0fab93b0bf918f
#
_cell.length_a   1.000
_cell.length_b   1.000
_cell.length_c   1.000
_cell.angle_alpha   90.00
_cell.angle_beta   90.00
_cell.angle_gamma   90.00
#
_symmetry.space_group_name_H-M   'P 1'
#
loop_
_entity.id
_entity.type
_entity.pdbx_description
1 polymer ?
#
loop_
_entity_poly.entity_id
_entity_poly.type
_entity_poly.pdbx_seq_one_letter_code
_entity_poly.pdbx_strand_id
1 'polypeptide(L)'
;MKLQYTALAAAVVLALAACGKKAETTAPATGTAAAPAASGPAVAAGSAADVAAKKWIDSEFTPSTLSKDQQATELKWFVDAAAKLKAKGITEIAVVSETITTHEYESKTLAKAFEEITGIKVKHDLIQEGDVVEKLQTSMQSGKSIYDGWISDSDLIGTHYRYGKVMNLTDYMAGAGKEWTNPGLDLKDFIGTSFTTGPDGKLYQLPDQQFANLYWFRADLFAREDLKTQFKAKYGYDLGVPLNWSAYEDIAAFFTNDVKQIEGKPIYGHMDYGKKDPSLGWRFTDAWLSMAGTADIGIPNGKPVDEWGIRASADGCTPQGASVSRGGATNSPAAVYALTKYVDWMKKYAPKEATGMTFGEAGPVPAQGQIAQQIFWYTAFTADMTKKGLPVVNEDGTPKWRMAPGPNGPYWKQGMQNGYQDVGSWTFFTDHPADKTAAAWLYAQFVTSKTVSLKKTITGLTPIRESDIQSQAMTDLAPKLGGLVEFYRSPARVAWTPTGTNVPDYPKLAQLWWKNVAQAVTGEMTPQKAMDTLAEEMDDVMARLERAGMAKCPPKLNPKGDPAKMLTDKGAPWKKLANEKPKGETIAYQTLLDAWKAGKVR
;
A
#
# COMPACT_ATOMS: atom_id res chain seq x y z
N MET A 1 25.69 36.28 -17.42
CA MET A 1 24.58 36.72 -18.27
C MET A 1 23.28 36.46 -17.50
N LYS A 2 22.65 37.53 -17.04
CA LYS A 2 21.40 37.46 -16.26
C LYS A 2 20.23 37.41 -17.23
N LEU A 3 19.30 36.48 -17.11
CA LEU A 3 17.98 36.55 -17.73
C LEU A 3 16.92 36.70 -16.63
N GLN A 4 16.17 37.79 -16.78
CA GLN A 4 15.04 38.18 -15.93
C GLN A 4 13.79 37.43 -16.37
N TYR A 5 13.01 36.93 -15.42
CA TYR A 5 11.64 36.50 -15.66
C TYR A 5 10.66 37.62 -15.33
N THR A 6 9.87 37.98 -16.31
CA THR A 6 8.78 38.95 -16.19
C THR A 6 7.48 38.21 -15.88
N ALA A 7 6.83 38.58 -14.80
CA ALA A 7 5.50 38.11 -14.41
C ALA A 7 4.43 38.90 -15.18
N LEU A 8 3.43 38.22 -15.70
CA LEU A 8 2.19 38.82 -16.20
C LEU A 8 1.04 38.48 -15.25
N ALA A 9 0.56 39.49 -14.54
CA ALA A 9 -0.67 39.44 -13.78
C ALA A 9 -1.79 40.03 -14.65
N ALA A 10 -2.90 39.30 -14.79
CA ALA A 10 -4.13 39.82 -15.38
C ALA A 10 -5.22 39.92 -14.31
N ALA A 11 -5.57 41.13 -13.95
CA ALA A 11 -6.69 41.47 -13.09
C ALA A 11 -7.97 41.57 -13.96
N VAL A 12 -9.08 41.00 -13.46
CA VAL A 12 -10.43 41.29 -13.98
C VAL A 12 -11.23 41.96 -12.88
N VAL A 13 -11.72 43.17 -13.24
CA VAL A 13 -12.46 44.09 -12.38
C VAL A 13 -13.95 43.78 -12.45
N LEU A 14 -14.61 43.78 -11.26
CA LEU A 14 -16.07 43.82 -11.11
C LEU A 14 -16.68 45.12 -11.57
N ALA A 15 -17.87 45.05 -12.14
CA ALA A 15 -18.79 46.19 -12.24
C ALA A 15 -20.14 45.84 -11.61
N LEU A 16 -20.48 46.60 -10.59
CA LEU A 16 -21.80 46.73 -9.95
C LEU A 16 -22.71 47.65 -10.76
N ALA A 17 -23.98 47.34 -10.83
CA ALA A 17 -25.01 48.36 -11.01
C ALA A 17 -26.30 47.98 -10.25
N ALA A 18 -26.69 48.87 -9.37
CA ALA A 18 -27.93 48.87 -8.59
C ALA A 18 -29.01 49.73 -9.30
N CYS A 19 -30.27 49.49 -8.95
CA CYS A 19 -31.42 50.43 -8.85
C CYS A 19 -32.70 49.57 -8.82
N GLY A 20 -33.61 49.57 -7.86
CA GLY A 20 -34.17 50.62 -7.03
C GLY A 20 -35.60 50.92 -7.46
N LYS A 21 -36.62 50.56 -6.64
CA LYS A 21 -37.71 51.46 -6.25
C LYS A 21 -38.82 50.75 -5.45
N LYS A 22 -39.20 51.43 -4.39
CA LYS A 22 -40.37 51.27 -3.52
C LYS A 22 -41.69 51.52 -4.24
N ALA A 23 -42.76 50.93 -3.75
CA ALA A 23 -44.07 51.58 -3.61
C ALA A 23 -44.86 51.00 -2.44
N GLU A 24 -45.39 51.86 -1.59
CA GLU A 24 -46.22 51.67 -0.42
C GLU A 24 -47.72 51.56 -0.75
N THR A 25 -48.44 51.17 0.30
CA THR A 25 -49.85 51.47 0.70
C THR A 25 -50.85 50.38 0.40
N THR A 26 -51.77 49.97 1.25
CA THR A 26 -52.46 50.44 2.48
C THR A 26 -53.27 49.26 3.04
N ALA A 27 -53.43 49.22 4.34
CA ALA A 27 -54.46 48.39 5.03
C ALA A 27 -55.85 49.09 4.99
N PRO A 28 -56.98 48.47 5.35
CA PRO A 28 -57.28 48.16 6.74
C PRO A 28 -58.15 46.90 7.05
N ALA A 29 -57.93 46.41 8.26
CA ALA A 29 -58.73 45.85 9.34
C ALA A 29 -60.11 45.21 9.08
N THR A 30 -60.31 44.03 9.69
CA THR A 30 -61.12 43.71 10.86
C THR A 30 -61.20 42.18 11.04
N GLY A 31 -60.72 41.60 12.05
CA GLY A 31 -61.29 41.10 13.25
C GLY A 31 -61.91 39.71 13.17
N THR A 32 -61.24 38.75 13.82
CA THR A 32 -61.88 37.88 14.84
C THR A 32 -60.78 37.02 15.48
N ALA A 33 -60.74 37.06 16.80
CA ALA A 33 -59.84 36.29 17.63
C ALA A 33 -60.17 34.80 17.57
N ALA A 34 -59.19 33.97 17.18
CA ALA A 34 -59.20 32.53 17.43
C ALA A 34 -58.13 32.22 18.48
N ALA A 35 -58.47 31.40 19.44
CA ALA A 35 -57.63 30.99 20.58
C ALA A 35 -56.29 30.37 20.14
N PRO A 36 -55.21 30.46 20.95
CA PRO A 36 -53.93 29.92 20.59
C PRO A 36 -54.00 28.39 20.56
N ALA A 37 -53.68 27.81 19.38
CA ALA A 37 -53.40 26.41 19.27
C ALA A 37 -52.15 26.08 20.09
N ALA A 38 -52.24 25.07 20.93
CA ALA A 38 -51.12 24.57 21.73
C ALA A 38 -49.95 24.22 20.80
N SER A 39 -48.86 24.93 20.98
CA SER A 39 -47.55 24.60 20.34
C SER A 39 -47.14 23.22 20.85
N GLY A 40 -47.17 22.23 19.94
CA GLY A 40 -46.50 20.95 20.20
C GLY A 40 -45.03 21.19 20.57
N PRO A 41 -44.39 20.27 21.29
CA PRO A 41 -43.03 20.46 21.72
C PRO A 41 -42.17 20.72 20.48
N ALA A 42 -41.47 21.86 20.48
CA ALA A 42 -40.45 22.19 19.51
C ALA A 42 -39.45 21.05 19.52
N VAL A 43 -39.27 20.37 18.37
CA VAL A 43 -38.19 19.41 18.18
C VAL A 43 -36.91 20.17 18.54
N ALA A 44 -36.22 19.73 19.57
CA ALA A 44 -34.99 20.36 20.01
C ALA A 44 -34.04 20.42 18.80
N ALA A 45 -33.63 21.63 18.43
CA ALA A 45 -32.63 21.79 17.36
C ALA A 45 -31.39 20.98 17.77
N GLY A 46 -30.98 20.02 16.94
CA GLY A 46 -29.79 19.20 17.20
C GLY A 46 -28.56 20.08 17.47
N SER A 47 -27.62 19.59 18.24
CA SER A 47 -26.37 20.30 18.50
C SER A 47 -25.67 20.67 17.19
N ALA A 48 -24.75 21.64 17.21
CA ALA A 48 -23.95 21.99 16.04
C ALA A 48 -23.23 20.76 15.46
N ALA A 49 -22.80 19.84 16.32
CA ALA A 49 -22.20 18.56 15.94
C ALA A 49 -23.19 17.64 15.19
N ASP A 50 -24.46 17.56 15.66
CA ASP A 50 -25.48 16.74 15.00
C ASP A 50 -25.83 17.30 13.61
N VAL A 51 -25.86 18.63 13.48
CA VAL A 51 -26.06 19.32 12.20
C VAL A 51 -24.91 19.04 11.24
N ALA A 52 -23.66 19.11 11.74
CA ALA A 52 -22.47 18.80 10.95
C ALA A 52 -22.45 17.32 10.52
N ALA A 53 -22.70 16.38 11.44
CA ALA A 53 -22.78 14.96 11.14
C ALA A 53 -23.81 14.68 10.06
N LYS A 54 -25.03 15.22 10.19
CA LYS A 54 -26.08 15.07 9.18
C LYS A 54 -25.65 15.63 7.82
N LYS A 55 -25.02 16.79 7.77
CA LYS A 55 -24.49 17.40 6.53
C LYS A 55 -23.54 16.43 5.81
N TRP A 56 -22.59 15.83 6.54
CA TRP A 56 -21.61 14.91 5.97
C TRP A 56 -22.23 13.59 5.52
N ILE A 57 -23.19 13.06 6.28
CA ILE A 57 -23.97 11.85 5.91
C ILE A 57 -24.76 12.08 4.61
N ASP A 58 -25.42 13.25 4.49
CA ASP A 58 -26.26 13.56 3.32
C ASP A 58 -25.45 13.97 2.07
N SER A 59 -24.15 14.17 2.20
CA SER A 59 -23.25 14.56 1.10
C SER A 59 -22.12 13.55 0.88
N GLU A 60 -21.00 13.74 1.52
CA GLU A 60 -19.76 13.00 1.27
C GLU A 60 -19.84 11.52 1.65
N PHE A 61 -20.52 11.20 2.77
CA PHE A 61 -20.64 9.83 3.27
C PHE A 61 -21.90 9.09 2.76
N THR A 62 -22.51 9.58 1.67
CA THR A 62 -23.62 8.86 1.02
C THR A 62 -23.22 7.44 0.59
N PRO A 63 -22.04 7.19 -0.03
CA PRO A 63 -21.53 5.84 -0.19
C PRO A 63 -21.04 5.29 1.16
N SER A 64 -21.84 4.43 1.77
CA SER A 64 -21.50 3.73 3.01
C SER A 64 -22.13 2.35 3.04
N THR A 65 -21.54 1.43 3.80
CA THR A 65 -22.14 0.12 4.10
C THR A 65 -23.19 0.20 5.20
N LEU A 66 -23.30 1.35 5.88
CA LEU A 66 -24.30 1.62 6.91
C LEU A 66 -25.48 2.41 6.38
N SER A 67 -26.67 2.20 6.95
CA SER A 67 -27.81 3.10 6.76
C SER A 67 -27.51 4.48 7.38
N LYS A 68 -28.23 5.53 6.96
CA LYS A 68 -28.05 6.88 7.53
C LYS A 68 -28.23 6.95 9.04
N ASP A 69 -29.16 6.19 9.59
CA ASP A 69 -29.39 6.14 11.05
C ASP A 69 -28.22 5.45 11.78
N GLN A 70 -27.66 4.39 11.19
CA GLN A 70 -26.47 3.74 11.73
C GLN A 70 -25.23 4.65 11.63
N GLN A 71 -25.07 5.38 10.52
CA GLN A 71 -24.00 6.39 10.37
C GLN A 71 -24.14 7.49 11.45
N ALA A 72 -25.37 8.01 11.66
CA ALA A 72 -25.62 9.00 12.69
C ALA A 72 -25.27 8.48 14.10
N THR A 73 -25.59 7.22 14.38
CA THR A 73 -25.24 6.55 15.63
C THR A 73 -23.72 6.41 15.81
N GLU A 74 -23.02 5.99 14.76
CA GLU A 74 -21.56 5.86 14.79
C GLU A 74 -20.89 7.23 14.96
N LEU A 75 -21.31 8.25 14.22
CA LEU A 75 -20.75 9.62 14.34
C LEU A 75 -21.06 10.26 15.70
N LYS A 76 -22.23 9.99 16.27
CA LYS A 76 -22.56 10.47 17.62
C LYS A 76 -21.57 9.93 18.67
N TRP A 77 -21.15 8.66 18.55
CA TRP A 77 -20.15 8.11 19.45
C TRP A 77 -18.83 8.91 19.39
N PHE A 78 -18.37 9.29 18.19
CA PHE A 78 -17.17 10.13 18.03
C PHE A 78 -17.36 11.51 18.66
N VAL A 79 -18.53 12.12 18.52
CA VAL A 79 -18.86 13.41 19.15
C VAL A 79 -18.76 13.30 20.68
N ASP A 80 -19.38 12.26 21.26
CA ASP A 80 -19.42 12.06 22.72
C ASP A 80 -18.01 11.76 23.28
N ALA A 81 -17.20 10.96 22.58
CA ALA A 81 -15.82 10.69 22.96
C ALA A 81 -14.94 11.95 22.85
N ALA A 82 -15.04 12.68 21.74
CA ALA A 82 -14.29 13.92 21.54
C ALA A 82 -14.65 15.00 22.58
N ALA A 83 -15.90 15.09 23.02
CA ALA A 83 -16.33 16.03 24.07
C ALA A 83 -15.55 15.82 25.38
N LYS A 84 -15.30 14.56 25.76
CA LYS A 84 -14.49 14.24 26.95
C LYS A 84 -13.04 14.69 26.79
N LEU A 85 -12.44 14.54 25.62
CA LEU A 85 -11.07 14.98 25.35
C LEU A 85 -10.95 16.49 25.29
N LYS A 86 -11.94 17.19 24.71
CA LYS A 86 -12.00 18.65 24.72
C LYS A 86 -12.11 19.21 26.15
N ALA A 87 -12.89 18.56 27.04
CA ALA A 87 -12.94 18.92 28.44
C ALA A 87 -11.59 18.82 29.16
N LYS A 88 -10.67 18.01 28.64
CA LYS A 88 -9.27 17.90 29.09
C LYS A 88 -8.32 18.86 28.35
N GLY A 89 -8.84 19.74 27.49
CA GLY A 89 -8.04 20.72 26.73
C GLY A 89 -7.48 20.23 25.40
N ILE A 90 -7.88 19.06 24.92
CA ILE A 90 -7.44 18.55 23.62
C ILE A 90 -8.33 19.12 22.52
N THR A 91 -7.82 20.07 21.77
CA THR A 91 -8.53 20.74 20.67
C THR A 91 -7.88 20.56 19.30
N GLU A 92 -6.67 20.03 19.25
CA GLU A 92 -5.89 19.81 18.03
C GLU A 92 -4.98 18.59 18.18
N ILE A 93 -4.79 17.86 17.07
CA ILE A 93 -3.80 16.80 16.92
C ILE A 93 -3.00 17.00 15.62
N ALA A 94 -1.79 16.44 15.59
CA ALA A 94 -0.93 16.39 14.41
C ALA A 94 -0.65 14.94 14.03
N VAL A 95 -0.91 14.57 12.78
CA VAL A 95 -0.65 13.24 12.23
C VAL A 95 0.10 13.36 10.92
N VAL A 96 0.73 12.28 10.47
CA VAL A 96 1.54 12.27 9.24
C VAL A 96 1.36 10.98 8.46
N SER A 97 1.43 11.11 7.13
CA SER A 97 1.44 10.00 6.19
C SER A 97 2.24 10.34 4.93
N GLU A 98 2.42 9.37 4.06
CA GLU A 98 2.91 9.58 2.71
C GLU A 98 1.91 10.35 1.84
N THR A 99 2.40 10.90 0.71
CA THR A 99 1.59 11.67 -0.24
C THR A 99 1.05 10.76 -1.34
N ILE A 100 -0.15 10.24 -1.15
CA ILE A 100 -0.93 9.48 -2.14
C ILE A 100 -2.39 9.91 -2.13
N THR A 101 -3.16 9.51 -3.14
CA THR A 101 -4.57 9.92 -3.31
C THR A 101 -5.44 9.67 -2.08
N THR A 102 -5.27 8.52 -1.39
CA THR A 102 -6.01 8.18 -0.17
C THR A 102 -5.73 9.18 0.95
N HIS A 103 -4.44 9.44 1.22
CA HIS A 103 -4.05 10.35 2.30
C HIS A 103 -4.31 11.83 1.96
N GLU A 104 -4.28 12.20 0.69
CA GLU A 104 -4.76 13.53 0.27
C GLU A 104 -6.24 13.73 0.58
N TYR A 105 -7.05 12.68 0.37
CA TYR A 105 -8.46 12.72 0.74
C TYR A 105 -8.64 12.82 2.27
N GLU A 106 -7.87 12.07 3.04
CA GLU A 106 -7.87 12.18 4.50
C GLU A 106 -7.48 13.57 5.00
N SER A 107 -6.36 14.10 4.50
CA SER A 107 -5.85 15.40 4.91
C SER A 107 -6.77 16.56 4.52
N LYS A 108 -7.31 16.54 3.29
CA LYS A 108 -8.08 17.67 2.73
C LYS A 108 -9.57 17.60 3.06
N THR A 109 -10.14 16.40 3.16
CA THR A 109 -11.59 16.19 3.32
C THR A 109 -11.96 15.60 4.67
N LEU A 110 -11.35 14.47 5.05
CA LEU A 110 -11.75 13.76 6.28
C LEU A 110 -11.28 14.48 7.55
N ALA A 111 -10.13 15.13 7.55
CA ALA A 111 -9.67 15.97 8.65
C ALA A 111 -10.65 17.13 8.92
N LYS A 112 -11.16 17.75 7.84
CA LYS A 112 -12.19 18.78 7.94
C LYS A 112 -13.51 18.21 8.47
N ALA A 113 -13.94 17.04 7.97
CA ALA A 113 -15.15 16.39 8.44
C ALA A 113 -15.06 16.07 9.95
N PHE A 114 -13.92 15.52 10.38
CA PHE A 114 -13.67 15.22 11.79
C PHE A 114 -13.72 16.47 12.66
N GLU A 115 -13.08 17.57 12.23
CA GLU A 115 -13.12 18.85 12.95
C GLU A 115 -14.54 19.42 13.04
N GLU A 116 -15.29 19.45 11.94
CA GLU A 116 -16.67 19.96 11.93
C GLU A 116 -17.61 19.13 12.84
N ILE A 117 -17.42 17.81 12.89
CA ILE A 117 -18.26 16.88 13.66
C ILE A 117 -17.85 16.87 15.13
N THR A 118 -16.55 16.81 15.43
CA THR A 118 -16.06 16.58 16.80
C THR A 118 -15.56 17.84 17.50
N GLY A 119 -15.17 18.85 16.75
CA GLY A 119 -14.53 20.07 17.24
C GLY A 119 -13.05 19.86 17.63
N ILE A 120 -12.42 18.75 17.21
CA ILE A 120 -10.97 18.53 17.33
C ILE A 120 -10.34 18.73 15.94
N LYS A 121 -9.45 19.71 15.84
CA LYS A 121 -8.72 19.99 14.61
C LYS A 121 -7.65 18.95 14.36
N VAL A 122 -7.50 18.54 13.09
CA VAL A 122 -6.44 17.62 12.64
C VAL A 122 -5.50 18.33 11.69
N LYS A 123 -4.23 18.39 12.03
CA LYS A 123 -3.15 18.70 11.11
C LYS A 123 -2.61 17.39 10.54
N HIS A 124 -2.96 17.08 9.32
CA HIS A 124 -2.50 15.87 8.64
C HIS A 124 -1.43 16.25 7.61
N ASP A 125 -0.17 16.09 7.99
CA ASP A 125 0.98 16.39 7.14
C ASP A 125 1.18 15.28 6.10
N LEU A 126 1.38 15.68 4.84
CA LEU A 126 1.69 14.78 3.73
C LEU A 126 3.15 15.00 3.33
N ILE A 127 3.96 13.95 3.44
CA ILE A 127 5.39 14.00 3.10
C ILE A 127 5.77 12.81 2.22
N GLN A 128 7.04 12.72 1.80
CA GLN A 128 7.53 11.55 1.07
C GLN A 128 7.56 10.33 2.01
N GLU A 129 7.27 9.15 1.47
CA GLU A 129 7.21 7.91 2.24
C GLU A 129 8.51 7.62 3.00
N GLY A 130 9.67 7.73 2.35
CA GLY A 130 10.96 7.57 3.01
C GLY A 130 11.17 8.53 4.18
N ASP A 131 10.66 9.76 4.09
CA ASP A 131 10.72 10.74 5.18
C ASP A 131 9.81 10.35 6.36
N VAL A 132 8.67 9.70 6.10
CA VAL A 132 7.81 9.13 7.16
C VAL A 132 8.60 8.09 7.94
N VAL A 133 9.21 7.14 7.23
CA VAL A 133 10.02 6.04 7.82
C VAL A 133 11.18 6.58 8.65
N GLU A 134 11.94 7.55 8.12
CA GLU A 134 13.09 8.13 8.83
C GLU A 134 12.68 8.93 10.08
N LYS A 135 11.60 9.72 9.99
CA LYS A 135 11.08 10.49 11.14
C LYS A 135 10.52 9.57 12.22
N LEU A 136 9.81 8.51 11.82
CA LEU A 136 9.27 7.52 12.74
C LEU A 136 10.41 6.80 13.47
N GLN A 137 11.45 6.37 12.75
CA GLN A 137 12.63 5.73 13.36
C GLN A 137 13.35 6.67 14.34
N THR A 138 13.54 7.93 13.96
CA THR A 138 14.14 8.94 14.84
C THR A 138 13.31 9.15 16.11
N SER A 139 11.98 9.16 15.97
CA SER A 139 11.06 9.27 17.09
C SER A 139 11.16 8.05 18.02
N MET A 140 11.24 6.84 17.46
CA MET A 140 11.44 5.61 18.25
C MET A 140 12.77 5.62 19.02
N GLN A 141 13.85 6.05 18.39
CA GLN A 141 15.17 6.08 19.00
C GLN A 141 15.29 7.17 20.09
N SER A 142 14.72 8.34 19.85
CA SER A 142 14.75 9.46 20.80
C SER A 142 13.73 9.34 21.94
N GLY A 143 12.71 8.49 21.79
CA GLY A 143 11.56 8.41 22.69
C GLY A 143 10.66 9.65 22.64
N LYS A 144 10.77 10.48 21.59
CA LYS A 144 9.97 11.71 21.42
C LYS A 144 9.33 11.72 20.04
N SER A 145 8.01 11.61 20.00
CA SER A 145 7.24 11.77 18.76
C SER A 145 6.81 13.23 18.58
N ILE A 146 6.99 13.76 17.37
CA ILE A 146 6.48 15.09 16.98
C ILE A 146 5.05 15.02 16.45
N TYR A 147 4.56 13.82 16.19
CA TYR A 147 3.19 13.57 15.75
C TYR A 147 2.43 12.72 16.78
N ASP A 148 1.13 12.93 16.86
CA ASP A 148 0.23 12.19 17.74
C ASP A 148 -0.16 10.83 17.16
N GLY A 149 -0.08 10.68 15.81
CA GLY A 149 -0.33 9.44 15.08
C GLY A 149 0.43 9.42 13.76
N TRP A 150 0.75 8.23 13.29
CA TRP A 150 1.52 7.96 12.09
C TRP A 150 0.81 6.94 11.21
N ILE A 151 0.76 7.15 9.90
CA ILE A 151 0.50 6.05 8.98
C ILE A 151 1.86 5.55 8.50
N SER A 152 2.17 4.31 8.82
CA SER A 152 3.39 3.64 8.41
C SER A 152 3.08 2.25 7.86
N ASP A 153 4.01 1.68 7.11
CA ASP A 153 3.81 0.42 6.43
C ASP A 153 3.96 -0.80 7.35
N SER A 154 3.29 -1.88 7.01
CA SER A 154 3.30 -3.12 7.78
C SER A 154 4.65 -3.84 7.75
N ASP A 155 5.52 -3.55 6.79
CA ASP A 155 6.90 -4.06 6.77
C ASP A 155 7.77 -3.53 7.92
N LEU A 156 7.32 -2.47 8.63
CA LEU A 156 7.94 -2.06 9.89
C LEU A 156 7.49 -2.90 11.10
N ILE A 157 6.56 -3.85 10.95
CA ILE A 157 5.99 -4.59 12.10
C ILE A 157 7.06 -5.30 12.95
N GLY A 158 8.05 -5.90 12.31
CA GLY A 158 9.15 -6.57 13.02
C GLY A 158 10.03 -5.62 13.81
N THR A 159 10.25 -4.42 13.28
CA THR A 159 10.97 -3.32 13.95
C THR A 159 10.15 -2.78 15.12
N HIS A 160 8.88 -2.45 14.89
CA HIS A 160 7.98 -1.95 15.93
C HIS A 160 7.87 -2.92 17.11
N TYR A 161 7.72 -4.21 16.84
CA TYR A 161 7.65 -5.25 17.86
C TYR A 161 8.94 -5.32 18.69
N ARG A 162 10.11 -5.29 18.05
CA ARG A 162 11.41 -5.49 18.73
C ARG A 162 11.88 -4.28 19.52
N TYR A 163 11.64 -3.07 19.04
CA TYR A 163 11.96 -1.85 19.79
C TYR A 163 11.02 -1.64 20.99
N GLY A 164 9.78 -2.15 20.94
CA GLY A 164 8.82 -2.02 22.04
C GLY A 164 8.39 -0.58 22.31
N LYS A 165 8.51 0.32 21.34
CA LYS A 165 8.15 1.74 21.44
C LYS A 165 6.81 2.07 20.79
N VAL A 166 6.30 1.15 19.98
CA VAL A 166 4.99 1.25 19.34
C VAL A 166 3.94 0.56 20.20
N MET A 167 2.79 1.20 20.31
CA MET A 167 1.68 0.75 21.13
C MET A 167 1.12 -0.58 20.63
N ASN A 168 0.97 -1.52 21.54
CA ASN A 168 0.20 -2.73 21.31
C ASN A 168 -1.29 -2.38 21.36
N LEU A 169 -1.93 -2.32 20.20
CA LEU A 169 -3.35 -1.92 20.10
C LEU A 169 -4.30 -2.93 20.73
N THR A 170 -3.97 -4.23 20.73
CA THR A 170 -4.79 -5.24 21.42
C THR A 170 -4.87 -4.95 22.91
N ASP A 171 -3.75 -4.69 23.57
CA ASP A 171 -3.71 -4.38 24.99
C ASP A 171 -4.28 -2.99 25.27
N TYR A 172 -4.04 -2.01 24.40
CA TYR A 172 -4.60 -0.67 24.51
C TYR A 172 -6.13 -0.69 24.51
N MET A 173 -6.73 -1.33 23.50
CA MET A 173 -8.20 -1.44 23.39
C MET A 173 -8.83 -2.20 24.56
N ALA A 174 -8.12 -3.19 25.12
CA ALA A 174 -8.61 -3.92 26.30
C ALA A 174 -8.47 -3.13 27.62
N GLY A 175 -7.51 -2.18 27.67
CA GLY A 175 -7.13 -1.42 28.87
C GLY A 175 -7.41 0.07 28.75
N ALA A 176 -6.35 0.89 28.70
CA ALA A 176 -6.41 2.34 28.74
C ALA A 176 -7.17 2.99 27.57
N GLY A 177 -7.19 2.33 26.41
CA GLY A 177 -7.92 2.78 25.23
C GLY A 177 -9.38 2.33 25.15
N LYS A 178 -9.86 1.55 26.11
CA LYS A 178 -11.19 0.93 26.04
C LYS A 178 -12.32 1.96 25.89
N GLU A 179 -12.27 3.06 26.62
CA GLU A 179 -13.28 4.12 26.52
C GLU A 179 -13.18 4.94 25.23
N TRP A 180 -12.03 4.89 24.54
CA TRP A 180 -11.72 5.59 23.30
C TRP A 180 -11.85 4.68 22.06
N THR A 181 -12.24 3.44 22.27
CA THR A 181 -12.43 2.47 21.17
C THR A 181 -13.91 2.34 20.83
N ASN A 182 -14.25 2.66 19.59
CA ASN A 182 -15.62 2.56 19.09
C ASN A 182 -16.08 1.10 19.15
N PRO A 183 -17.23 0.80 19.78
CA PRO A 183 -17.79 -0.56 19.78
C PRO A 183 -18.07 -1.11 18.38
N GLY A 184 -18.26 -0.23 17.39
CA GLY A 184 -18.47 -0.56 15.98
C GLY A 184 -17.19 -0.73 15.15
N LEU A 185 -15.99 -0.68 15.75
CA LEU A 185 -14.71 -0.75 15.02
C LEU A 185 -14.59 -2.03 14.17
N ASP A 186 -15.08 -3.16 14.66
CA ASP A 186 -15.16 -4.44 13.94
C ASP A 186 -13.87 -4.84 13.22
N LEU A 187 -12.87 -5.24 14.01
CA LEU A 187 -11.55 -5.63 13.48
C LEU A 187 -11.62 -6.83 12.51
N LYS A 188 -12.66 -7.66 12.57
CA LYS A 188 -12.81 -8.82 11.68
C LYS A 188 -13.17 -8.44 10.25
N ASP A 189 -13.74 -7.25 10.09
CA ASP A 189 -14.08 -6.69 8.79
C ASP A 189 -12.87 -6.04 8.07
N PHE A 190 -11.75 -5.83 8.79
CA PHE A 190 -10.55 -5.29 8.18
C PHE A 190 -9.79 -6.33 7.35
N ILE A 191 -9.42 -5.92 6.15
CA ILE A 191 -8.48 -6.63 5.29
C ILE A 191 -7.06 -6.31 5.77
N GLY A 192 -6.20 -7.31 5.88
CA GLY A 192 -4.78 -7.10 6.15
C GLY A 192 -4.36 -7.04 7.62
N THR A 193 -5.24 -7.31 8.58
CA THR A 193 -4.86 -7.37 10.01
C THR A 193 -3.75 -8.39 10.30
N SER A 194 -3.61 -9.43 9.48
CA SER A 194 -2.51 -10.40 9.59
C SER A 194 -1.13 -9.78 9.34
N PHE A 195 -1.05 -8.72 8.52
CA PHE A 195 0.20 -8.01 8.24
C PHE A 195 0.60 -7.05 9.37
N THR A 196 -0.39 -6.58 10.15
CA THR A 196 -0.20 -5.62 11.24
C THR A 196 -0.18 -6.28 12.62
N THR A 197 -0.12 -7.61 12.64
CA THR A 197 0.00 -8.44 13.84
C THR A 197 1.44 -8.85 14.07
N GLY A 198 1.95 -8.59 15.26
CA GLY A 198 3.31 -8.94 15.65
C GLY A 198 3.50 -10.45 15.89
N PRO A 199 4.74 -10.90 16.08
CA PRO A 199 5.06 -12.31 16.39
C PRO A 199 4.36 -12.89 17.62
N ASP A 200 3.90 -12.03 18.53
CA ASP A 200 3.14 -12.40 19.73
C ASP A 200 1.62 -12.54 19.47
N GLY A 201 1.19 -12.45 18.23
CA GLY A 201 -0.22 -12.54 17.84
C GLY A 201 -1.07 -11.33 18.20
N LYS A 202 -0.46 -10.20 18.57
CA LYS A 202 -1.15 -8.97 18.94
C LYS A 202 -1.07 -7.93 17.84
N LEU A 203 -2.14 -7.13 17.71
CA LEU A 203 -2.23 -6.03 16.76
C LEU A 203 -1.38 -4.85 17.24
N TYR A 204 -0.51 -4.33 16.37
CA TYR A 204 0.32 -3.15 16.62
C TYR A 204 -0.02 -1.95 15.74
N GLN A 205 -0.71 -2.19 14.64
CA GLN A 205 -1.12 -1.15 13.70
C GLN A 205 -2.57 -1.36 13.28
N LEU A 206 -3.34 -0.28 13.10
CA LEU A 206 -4.70 -0.37 12.54
C LEU A 206 -4.63 -0.17 11.03
N PRO A 207 -5.06 -1.14 10.21
CA PRO A 207 -5.05 -0.99 8.74
C PRO A 207 -5.80 0.26 8.28
N ASP A 208 -5.19 1.01 7.38
CA ASP A 208 -5.73 2.24 6.80
C ASP A 208 -5.90 2.16 5.28
N GLN A 209 -4.98 1.52 4.61
CA GLN A 209 -5.01 1.25 3.18
C GLN A 209 -4.26 -0.03 2.88
N GLN A 210 -4.50 -0.61 1.71
CA GLN A 210 -3.85 -1.84 1.31
C GLN A 210 -3.18 -1.69 -0.05
N PHE A 211 -1.92 -2.09 -0.10
CA PHE A 211 -1.14 -2.20 -1.32
C PHE A 211 -1.02 -3.66 -1.74
N ALA A 212 -1.31 -3.94 -3.00
CA ALA A 212 -1.03 -5.24 -3.59
C ALA A 212 -0.08 -5.06 -4.77
N ASN A 213 1.03 -5.78 -4.74
CA ASN A 213 1.99 -5.83 -5.84
C ASN A 213 1.45 -6.77 -6.91
N LEU A 214 0.74 -6.22 -7.89
CA LEU A 214 0.00 -6.96 -8.89
C LEU A 214 0.71 -6.98 -10.24
N TYR A 215 0.50 -8.05 -11.00
CA TYR A 215 0.77 -8.09 -12.41
C TYR A 215 -0.28 -7.27 -13.15
N TRP A 216 0.18 -6.27 -13.89
CA TRP A 216 -0.62 -5.43 -14.76
C TRP A 216 -0.27 -5.72 -16.23
N PHE A 217 -1.26 -5.72 -17.11
CA PHE A 217 -1.04 -5.94 -18.54
C PHE A 217 -2.09 -5.25 -19.41
N ARG A 218 -1.70 -4.93 -20.63
CA ARG A 218 -2.56 -4.38 -21.68
C ARG A 218 -3.45 -5.47 -22.28
N ALA A 219 -4.62 -5.68 -21.68
CA ALA A 219 -5.56 -6.72 -22.09
C ALA A 219 -6.04 -6.55 -23.54
N ASP A 220 -6.16 -5.31 -24.02
CA ASP A 220 -6.46 -5.00 -25.42
C ASP A 220 -5.38 -5.52 -26.38
N LEU A 221 -4.11 -5.39 -26.03
CA LEU A 221 -3.00 -5.92 -26.84
C LEU A 221 -2.92 -7.45 -26.77
N PHE A 222 -3.12 -8.02 -25.58
CA PHE A 222 -3.13 -9.47 -25.38
C PHE A 222 -4.31 -10.15 -26.10
N ALA A 223 -5.38 -9.43 -26.37
CA ALA A 223 -6.55 -9.93 -27.11
C ALA A 223 -6.37 -9.91 -28.64
N ARG A 224 -5.34 -9.23 -29.18
CA ARG A 224 -5.11 -9.12 -30.63
C ARG A 224 -4.66 -10.44 -31.23
N GLU A 225 -5.40 -10.93 -32.22
CA GLU A 225 -5.12 -12.23 -32.88
C GLU A 225 -3.79 -12.26 -33.63
N ASP A 226 -3.37 -11.12 -34.21
CA ASP A 226 -2.07 -11.01 -34.86
C ASP A 226 -0.91 -11.17 -33.87
N LEU A 227 -1.02 -10.55 -32.68
CA LEU A 227 0.00 -10.66 -31.63
C LEU A 227 0.01 -12.04 -30.98
N LYS A 228 -1.15 -12.64 -30.75
CA LYS A 228 -1.26 -14.02 -30.24
C LYS A 228 -0.59 -15.02 -31.19
N THR A 229 -0.87 -14.88 -32.49
CA THR A 229 -0.28 -15.75 -33.53
C THR A 229 1.23 -15.62 -33.58
N GLN A 230 1.76 -14.40 -33.59
CA GLN A 230 3.19 -14.13 -33.59
C GLN A 230 3.88 -14.67 -32.33
N PHE A 231 3.30 -14.42 -31.16
CA PHE A 231 3.85 -14.90 -29.90
C PHE A 231 3.90 -16.43 -29.86
N LYS A 232 2.78 -17.08 -30.19
CA LYS A 232 2.69 -18.55 -30.19
C LYS A 232 3.68 -19.19 -31.20
N ALA A 233 3.83 -18.59 -32.36
CA ALA A 233 4.81 -19.07 -33.38
C ALA A 233 6.26 -19.01 -32.86
N LYS A 234 6.58 -17.99 -32.06
CA LYS A 234 7.94 -17.78 -31.53
C LYS A 234 8.23 -18.61 -30.29
N TYR A 235 7.31 -18.63 -29.32
CA TYR A 235 7.55 -19.21 -27.98
C TYR A 235 6.90 -20.58 -27.77
N GLY A 236 5.97 -21.00 -28.64
CA GLY A 236 5.33 -22.32 -28.60
C GLY A 236 4.25 -22.48 -27.53
N TYR A 237 3.74 -21.38 -26.99
CA TYR A 237 2.59 -21.34 -26.07
C TYR A 237 1.80 -20.04 -26.27
N ASP A 238 0.61 -19.94 -25.66
CA ASP A 238 -0.30 -18.82 -25.90
C ASP A 238 0.12 -17.55 -25.12
N LEU A 239 -0.11 -16.37 -25.72
CA LEU A 239 0.01 -15.09 -25.03
C LEU A 239 -1.12 -14.96 -23.99
N GLY A 240 -0.77 -14.78 -22.73
CA GLY A 240 -1.70 -14.71 -21.62
C GLY A 240 -1.04 -14.20 -20.34
N VAL A 241 -1.77 -14.28 -19.23
CA VAL A 241 -1.23 -13.93 -17.91
C VAL A 241 -0.09 -14.91 -17.55
N PRO A 242 1.13 -14.44 -17.26
CA PRO A 242 2.25 -15.31 -16.94
C PRO A 242 2.05 -16.02 -15.61
N LEU A 243 2.20 -17.34 -15.61
CA LEU A 243 2.19 -18.16 -14.40
C LEU A 243 3.59 -18.28 -13.79
N ASN A 244 4.63 -18.11 -14.61
CA ASN A 244 6.01 -18.10 -14.16
C ASN A 244 6.80 -16.92 -14.75
N TRP A 245 7.96 -16.65 -14.16
CA TRP A 245 8.82 -15.54 -14.58
C TRP A 245 9.44 -15.73 -15.97
N SER A 246 9.56 -16.97 -16.44
CA SER A 246 10.01 -17.23 -17.81
C SER A 246 9.01 -16.70 -18.83
N ALA A 247 7.71 -16.89 -18.60
CA ALA A 247 6.68 -16.33 -19.47
C ALA A 247 6.66 -14.80 -19.39
N TYR A 248 6.87 -14.21 -18.20
CA TYR A 248 6.99 -12.76 -18.06
C TYR A 248 8.15 -12.21 -18.92
N GLU A 249 9.33 -12.84 -18.86
CA GLU A 249 10.49 -12.44 -19.67
C GLU A 249 10.23 -12.60 -21.17
N ASP A 250 9.60 -13.70 -21.60
CA ASP A 250 9.25 -13.92 -23.01
C ASP A 250 8.29 -12.85 -23.53
N ILE A 251 7.28 -12.48 -22.74
CA ILE A 251 6.33 -11.41 -23.08
C ILE A 251 7.06 -10.06 -23.12
N ALA A 252 7.96 -9.80 -22.17
CA ALA A 252 8.76 -8.58 -22.15
C ALA A 252 9.61 -8.43 -23.42
N ALA A 253 10.32 -9.51 -23.78
CA ALA A 253 11.14 -9.55 -24.99
C ALA A 253 10.30 -9.42 -26.27
N PHE A 254 9.13 -10.07 -26.31
CA PHE A 254 8.23 -10.03 -27.46
C PHE A 254 7.76 -8.60 -27.76
N PHE A 255 7.21 -7.90 -26.78
CA PHE A 255 6.72 -6.53 -27.02
C PHE A 255 7.86 -5.57 -27.36
N THR A 256 9.00 -5.66 -26.68
CA THR A 256 10.11 -4.74 -26.91
C THR A 256 10.87 -5.00 -28.21
N ASN A 257 11.15 -6.27 -28.52
CA ASN A 257 12.08 -6.61 -29.61
C ASN A 257 11.38 -6.99 -30.91
N ASP A 258 10.18 -7.59 -30.84
CA ASP A 258 9.45 -8.08 -32.02
C ASP A 258 8.34 -7.09 -32.43
N VAL A 259 7.45 -6.73 -31.50
CA VAL A 259 6.36 -5.77 -31.76
C VAL A 259 6.89 -4.35 -31.93
N LYS A 260 7.74 -3.88 -31.02
CA LYS A 260 8.46 -2.59 -31.02
C LYS A 260 7.58 -1.35 -30.95
N GLN A 261 6.43 -1.35 -31.61
CA GLN A 261 5.52 -0.19 -31.66
C GLN A 261 4.07 -0.62 -31.83
N ILE A 262 3.18 0.17 -31.28
CA ILE A 262 1.73 0.07 -31.46
C ILE A 262 1.24 1.43 -31.96
N GLU A 263 0.53 1.45 -33.08
CA GLU A 263 -0.01 2.70 -33.70
C GLU A 263 1.07 3.78 -33.87
N GLY A 264 2.28 3.38 -34.25
CA GLY A 264 3.41 4.30 -34.47
C GLY A 264 4.11 4.80 -33.20
N LYS A 265 3.69 4.37 -32.01
CA LYS A 265 4.34 4.69 -30.74
C LYS A 265 5.16 3.51 -30.22
N PRO A 266 6.34 3.74 -29.63
CA PRO A 266 7.13 2.67 -29.01
C PRO A 266 6.31 1.92 -27.96
N ILE A 267 6.50 0.60 -27.88
CA ILE A 267 5.94 -0.25 -26.84
C ILE A 267 7.07 -1.00 -26.13
N TYR A 268 7.06 -0.96 -24.81
CA TYR A 268 8.02 -1.64 -23.96
C TYR A 268 7.33 -2.79 -23.23
N GLY A 269 7.99 -3.93 -23.18
CA GLY A 269 7.46 -5.12 -22.55
C GLY A 269 7.67 -5.18 -21.04
N HIS A 270 8.31 -4.18 -20.45
CA HIS A 270 8.60 -4.09 -19.03
C HIS A 270 8.69 -2.63 -18.59
N MET A 271 8.41 -2.37 -17.33
CA MET A 271 8.67 -1.12 -16.64
C MET A 271 9.05 -1.43 -15.20
N ASP A 272 10.01 -0.70 -14.67
CA ASP A 272 10.39 -0.70 -13.26
C ASP A 272 11.09 0.62 -12.92
N TYR A 273 11.70 0.72 -11.74
CA TYR A 273 12.46 1.89 -11.33
C TYR A 273 13.78 1.49 -10.68
N GLY A 274 14.79 2.35 -10.77
CA GLY A 274 16.14 2.01 -10.35
C GLY A 274 16.92 3.15 -9.71
N LYS A 275 16.29 4.29 -9.47
CA LYS A 275 16.93 5.44 -8.81
C LYS A 275 17.38 5.06 -7.41
N LYS A 276 18.56 5.54 -7.03
CA LYS A 276 19.05 5.43 -5.66
C LYS A 276 18.20 6.27 -4.71
N ASP A 277 17.15 5.68 -4.19
CA ASP A 277 16.09 6.31 -3.43
C ASP A 277 15.52 5.28 -2.42
N PRO A 278 15.01 5.71 -1.25
CA PRO A 278 14.45 4.79 -0.26
C PRO A 278 13.46 3.77 -0.83
N SER A 279 12.63 4.16 -1.80
CA SER A 279 11.65 3.28 -2.44
C SER A 279 12.26 2.05 -3.13
N LEU A 280 13.51 2.10 -3.52
CA LEU A 280 14.18 0.96 -4.15
C LEU A 280 14.50 -0.17 -3.15
N GLY A 281 14.49 0.11 -1.86
CA GLY A 281 14.79 -0.87 -0.81
C GLY A 281 13.78 -2.01 -0.79
N TRP A 282 12.49 -1.70 -0.63
CA TRP A 282 11.42 -2.70 -0.60
C TRP A 282 11.05 -3.24 -1.97
N ARG A 283 11.32 -2.47 -3.03
CA ARG A 283 11.00 -2.92 -4.40
C ARG A 283 11.61 -4.27 -4.72
N PHE A 284 12.86 -4.47 -4.37
CA PHE A 284 13.55 -5.70 -4.68
C PHE A 284 13.16 -6.85 -3.75
N THR A 285 13.03 -6.58 -2.45
CA THR A 285 12.63 -7.58 -1.46
C THR A 285 11.24 -8.11 -1.70
N ASP A 286 10.33 -7.25 -2.12
CA ASP A 286 8.90 -7.57 -2.17
C ASP A 286 8.51 -8.45 -3.36
N ALA A 287 9.09 -8.22 -4.52
CA ALA A 287 8.70 -8.94 -5.71
C ALA A 287 9.81 -9.82 -6.27
N TRP A 288 11.01 -9.29 -6.36
CA TRP A 288 12.06 -9.87 -7.19
C TRP A 288 12.82 -11.03 -6.54
N LEU A 289 13.04 -11.01 -5.24
CA LEU A 289 13.67 -12.12 -4.54
C LEU A 289 12.86 -13.41 -4.65
N SER A 290 11.55 -13.31 -4.77
CA SER A 290 10.67 -14.45 -4.94
C SER A 290 10.90 -15.19 -6.27
N MET A 291 11.42 -14.50 -7.30
CA MET A 291 11.65 -15.03 -8.64
C MET A 291 12.46 -16.33 -8.67
N ALA A 292 13.47 -16.42 -7.83
CA ALA A 292 14.38 -17.55 -7.80
C ALA A 292 14.27 -18.41 -6.55
N GLY A 293 13.27 -18.18 -5.74
CA GLY A 293 12.98 -19.03 -4.60
C GLY A 293 13.63 -18.63 -3.29
N THR A 294 14.06 -17.40 -3.13
CA THR A 294 14.40 -16.87 -1.82
C THR A 294 13.11 -16.71 -1.00
N ALA A 295 13.12 -17.14 0.23
CA ALA A 295 11.97 -17.08 1.15
C ALA A 295 10.75 -17.94 0.78
N ASP A 296 10.89 -18.93 -0.06
CA ASP A 296 9.78 -19.84 -0.39
C ASP A 296 9.45 -20.77 0.78
N ILE A 297 8.24 -20.64 1.31
CA ILE A 297 7.71 -21.53 2.34
C ILE A 297 7.53 -22.97 1.82
N GLY A 298 7.40 -23.15 0.51
CA GLY A 298 7.34 -24.44 -0.16
C GLY A 298 8.70 -25.05 -0.48
N ILE A 299 9.82 -24.46 -0.04
CA ILE A 299 11.14 -25.07 -0.21
C ILE A 299 11.20 -26.36 0.61
N PRO A 300 11.44 -27.53 -0.03
CA PRO A 300 11.42 -28.81 0.66
C PRO A 300 12.40 -28.91 1.83
N ASN A 301 13.39 -28.08 1.84
CA ASN A 301 14.50 -28.12 2.78
C ASN A 301 14.28 -27.23 4.01
N GLY A 302 13.19 -26.45 4.02
CA GLY A 302 12.54 -25.89 5.19
C GLY A 302 13.37 -25.16 6.23
N LYS A 303 14.53 -24.61 5.87
CA LYS A 303 15.22 -23.74 6.82
C LYS A 303 14.60 -22.34 6.73
N PRO A 304 14.05 -21.82 7.84
CA PRO A 304 13.31 -20.58 7.80
C PRO A 304 14.24 -19.40 7.50
N VAL A 305 14.07 -18.83 6.34
CA VAL A 305 14.53 -17.48 6.00
C VAL A 305 13.30 -16.66 5.63
N ASP A 306 13.34 -15.36 5.89
CA ASP A 306 12.30 -14.44 5.46
C ASP A 306 12.49 -13.99 4.01
N GLU A 307 11.59 -13.14 3.55
CA GLU A 307 11.59 -12.53 2.21
C GLU A 307 12.82 -11.65 1.94
N TRP A 308 13.56 -11.24 2.96
CA TRP A 308 14.83 -10.51 2.86
C TRP A 308 16.05 -11.43 2.84
N GLY A 309 15.82 -12.74 2.95
CA GLY A 309 16.88 -13.72 3.09
C GLY A 309 17.48 -13.80 4.49
N ILE A 310 16.86 -13.16 5.49
CA ILE A 310 17.32 -13.21 6.88
C ILE A 310 16.92 -14.55 7.48
N ARG A 311 17.89 -15.27 8.03
CA ARG A 311 17.67 -16.48 8.81
C ARG A 311 17.00 -16.14 10.12
N ALA A 312 15.89 -16.81 10.43
CA ALA A 312 15.22 -16.71 11.72
C ALA A 312 15.38 -17.99 12.54
N SER A 313 15.24 -17.87 13.86
CA SER A 313 15.11 -19.02 14.78
C SER A 313 13.85 -19.84 14.49
N ALA A 314 13.76 -21.04 15.04
CA ALA A 314 12.65 -21.96 14.79
C ALA A 314 11.27 -21.39 15.20
N ASP A 315 11.25 -20.49 16.18
CA ASP A 315 10.04 -19.77 16.62
C ASP A 315 9.72 -18.54 15.75
N GLY A 316 10.56 -18.24 14.72
CA GLY A 316 10.38 -17.11 13.81
C GLY A 316 10.70 -15.76 14.42
N CYS A 317 11.22 -15.67 15.65
CA CYS A 317 11.37 -14.41 16.36
C CYS A 317 12.76 -13.79 16.26
N THR A 318 13.82 -14.61 16.45
CA THR A 318 15.20 -14.10 16.57
C THR A 318 15.93 -14.15 15.23
N PRO A 319 16.34 -12.99 14.65
CA PRO A 319 17.19 -12.94 13.47
C PRO A 319 18.58 -13.56 13.75
N GLN A 320 19.06 -14.40 12.83
CA GLN A 320 20.28 -15.19 13.02
C GLN A 320 21.38 -14.91 11.98
N GLY A 321 21.11 -14.12 10.96
CA GLY A 321 22.06 -13.72 9.92
C GLY A 321 21.44 -13.62 8.55
N ALA A 322 21.98 -12.75 7.71
CA ALA A 322 21.53 -12.50 6.33
C ALA A 322 22.41 -13.25 5.33
N SER A 323 23.74 -13.31 5.59
CA SER A 323 24.68 -13.94 4.65
C SER A 323 24.52 -15.48 4.62
N VAL A 324 24.86 -16.05 3.45
CA VAL A 324 24.97 -17.51 3.28
C VAL A 324 25.89 -18.12 4.32
N SER A 325 27.00 -17.47 4.67
CA SER A 325 27.94 -17.95 5.69
C SER A 325 27.31 -18.09 7.09
N ARG A 326 26.20 -17.40 7.37
CA ARG A 326 25.43 -17.51 8.61
C ARG A 326 24.13 -18.28 8.47
N GLY A 327 23.92 -18.91 7.30
CA GLY A 327 22.71 -19.70 7.00
C GLY A 327 21.54 -18.88 6.50
N GLY A 328 21.74 -17.58 6.19
CA GLY A 328 20.80 -16.73 5.46
C GLY A 328 20.83 -16.99 3.97
N ALA A 329 20.09 -16.19 3.21
CA ALA A 329 19.93 -16.32 1.76
C ALA A 329 20.08 -15.01 0.98
N THR A 330 20.42 -13.90 1.63
CA THR A 330 20.49 -12.57 0.99
C THR A 330 21.48 -12.53 -0.17
N ASN A 331 22.64 -13.18 -0.05
CA ASN A 331 23.60 -13.34 -1.15
C ASN A 331 23.63 -14.76 -1.75
N SER A 332 22.51 -15.48 -1.67
CA SER A 332 22.36 -16.79 -2.29
C SER A 332 22.40 -16.71 -3.82
N PRO A 333 22.69 -17.83 -4.50
CA PRO A 333 22.59 -17.88 -5.98
C PRO A 333 21.21 -17.45 -6.50
N ALA A 334 20.14 -17.72 -5.74
CA ALA A 334 18.79 -17.31 -6.08
C ALA A 334 18.62 -15.78 -6.05
N ALA A 335 19.10 -15.13 -5.00
CA ALA A 335 19.02 -13.68 -4.85
C ALA A 335 19.89 -12.94 -5.90
N VAL A 336 21.09 -13.45 -6.16
CA VAL A 336 21.96 -12.92 -7.21
C VAL A 336 21.33 -13.05 -8.60
N TYR A 337 20.69 -14.19 -8.88
CA TYR A 337 19.94 -14.40 -10.13
C TYR A 337 18.79 -13.38 -10.26
N ALA A 338 18.01 -13.19 -9.20
CA ALA A 338 16.92 -12.21 -9.22
C ALA A 338 17.42 -10.79 -9.49
N LEU A 339 18.50 -10.34 -8.83
CA LEU A 339 19.09 -9.03 -9.10
C LEU A 339 19.66 -8.91 -10.52
N THR A 340 20.26 -9.97 -11.04
CA THR A 340 20.74 -10.01 -12.43
C THR A 340 19.57 -9.81 -13.41
N LYS A 341 18.45 -10.51 -13.21
CA LYS A 341 17.26 -10.34 -14.05
C LYS A 341 16.64 -8.96 -13.92
N TYR A 342 16.56 -8.43 -12.71
CA TYR A 342 16.06 -7.08 -12.45
C TYR A 342 16.82 -6.02 -13.26
N VAL A 343 18.15 -6.04 -13.15
CA VAL A 343 19.03 -5.11 -13.87
C VAL A 343 18.94 -5.31 -15.38
N ASP A 344 18.97 -6.56 -15.84
CA ASP A 344 18.94 -6.91 -17.25
C ASP A 344 17.63 -6.50 -17.91
N TRP A 345 16.49 -6.78 -17.29
CA TRP A 345 15.20 -6.49 -17.90
C TRP A 345 14.92 -4.99 -17.95
N MET A 346 15.33 -4.26 -16.93
CA MET A 346 15.24 -2.80 -16.93
C MET A 346 16.05 -2.20 -18.09
N LYS A 347 17.24 -2.72 -18.36
CA LYS A 347 18.08 -2.26 -19.47
C LYS A 347 17.59 -2.71 -20.85
N LYS A 348 17.00 -3.91 -20.93
CA LYS A 348 16.63 -4.55 -22.21
C LYS A 348 15.22 -4.25 -22.66
N TYR A 349 14.27 -4.13 -21.74
CA TYR A 349 12.84 -4.18 -22.02
C TYR A 349 12.04 -2.97 -21.49
N ALA A 350 12.63 -2.11 -20.69
CA ALA A 350 12.00 -0.91 -20.15
C ALA A 350 12.43 0.36 -20.91
N PRO A 351 11.68 1.48 -20.76
CA PRO A 351 12.15 2.79 -21.18
C PRO A 351 13.49 3.12 -20.53
N LYS A 352 14.37 3.82 -21.23
CA LYS A 352 15.73 4.15 -20.74
C LYS A 352 15.71 4.99 -19.45
N GLU A 353 14.67 5.79 -19.28
CA GLU A 353 14.46 6.67 -18.13
C GLU A 353 14.15 5.90 -16.84
N ALA A 354 13.67 4.66 -16.96
CA ALA A 354 13.25 3.81 -15.83
C ALA A 354 14.34 3.66 -14.76
N THR A 355 15.60 3.54 -15.17
CA THR A 355 16.75 3.42 -14.24
C THR A 355 16.97 4.66 -13.37
N GLY A 356 16.43 5.79 -13.76
CA GLY A 356 16.51 7.07 -13.04
C GLY A 356 15.24 7.47 -12.31
N MET A 357 14.22 6.63 -12.28
CA MET A 357 12.91 6.90 -11.66
C MET A 357 12.83 6.36 -10.24
N THR A 358 12.02 7.03 -9.41
CA THR A 358 11.54 6.57 -8.10
C THR A 358 10.23 5.80 -8.25
N PHE A 359 9.71 5.23 -7.16
CA PHE A 359 8.37 4.63 -7.09
C PHE A 359 7.27 5.57 -7.60
N GLY A 360 7.21 6.80 -7.07
CA GLY A 360 6.19 7.77 -7.44
C GLY A 360 6.28 8.24 -8.89
N GLU A 361 7.50 8.27 -9.49
CA GLU A 361 7.71 8.62 -10.90
C GLU A 361 7.36 7.48 -11.85
N ALA A 362 7.61 6.23 -11.45
CA ALA A 362 7.38 5.03 -12.26
C ALA A 362 5.92 4.58 -12.29
N GLY A 363 5.18 4.72 -11.18
CA GLY A 363 3.81 4.24 -11.03
C GLY A 363 2.83 4.72 -12.11
N PRO A 364 2.82 6.01 -12.49
CA PRO A 364 1.93 6.54 -13.53
C PRO A 364 2.35 6.23 -14.97
N VAL A 365 3.57 5.71 -15.21
CA VAL A 365 4.11 5.51 -16.58
C VAL A 365 3.24 4.59 -17.44
N PRO A 366 2.70 3.46 -16.95
CA PRO A 366 1.82 2.61 -17.75
C PRO A 366 0.58 3.32 -18.29
N ALA A 367 0.09 4.36 -17.59
CA ALA A 367 -1.05 5.15 -18.03
C ALA A 367 -0.81 5.89 -19.36
N GLN A 368 0.45 6.11 -19.74
CA GLN A 368 0.84 6.75 -21.01
C GLN A 368 0.70 5.82 -22.22
N GLY A 369 0.38 4.54 -22.01
CA GLY A 369 0.04 3.58 -23.07
C GLY A 369 1.21 2.88 -23.74
N GLN A 370 2.45 3.15 -23.34
CA GLN A 370 3.66 2.59 -23.95
C GLN A 370 4.22 1.36 -23.23
N ILE A 371 3.57 0.87 -22.20
CA ILE A 371 3.98 -0.32 -21.43
C ILE A 371 2.97 -1.43 -21.71
N ALA A 372 3.46 -2.62 -22.06
CA ALA A 372 2.63 -3.78 -22.31
C ALA A 372 2.29 -4.56 -21.04
N GLN A 373 3.24 -4.67 -20.13
CA GLN A 373 3.07 -5.32 -18.83
C GLN A 373 4.02 -4.77 -17.77
N GLN A 374 3.65 -4.95 -16.51
CA GLN A 374 4.47 -4.57 -15.36
C GLN A 374 4.00 -5.32 -14.11
N ILE A 375 4.87 -5.44 -13.09
CA ILE A 375 4.50 -5.82 -11.73
C ILE A 375 4.73 -4.60 -10.85
N PHE A 376 3.69 -4.18 -10.12
CA PHE A 376 3.74 -2.96 -9.32
C PHE A 376 2.64 -2.90 -8.25
N TRP A 377 2.72 -1.98 -7.29
CA TRP A 377 1.66 -1.72 -6.29
C TRP A 377 0.53 -0.90 -6.93
N TYR A 378 -0.21 -1.53 -7.83
CA TYR A 378 -1.23 -0.80 -8.62
C TYR A 378 -2.37 -0.26 -7.78
N THR A 379 -2.65 -0.83 -6.63
CA THR A 379 -3.68 -0.29 -5.74
C THR A 379 -3.38 1.14 -5.29
N ALA A 380 -2.11 1.54 -5.22
CA ALA A 380 -1.71 2.92 -4.97
C ALA A 380 -1.95 3.86 -6.17
N PHE A 381 -1.98 3.34 -7.40
CA PHE A 381 -2.07 4.13 -8.64
C PHE A 381 -3.33 3.90 -9.45
N THR A 382 -4.19 2.95 -9.08
CA THR A 382 -5.40 2.63 -9.84
C THR A 382 -6.30 3.84 -10.05
N ALA A 383 -6.47 4.68 -9.04
CA ALA A 383 -7.26 5.90 -9.12
C ALA A 383 -6.75 6.85 -10.23
N ASP A 384 -5.43 6.94 -10.40
CA ASP A 384 -4.82 7.76 -11.44
C ASP A 384 -4.90 7.14 -12.84
N MET A 385 -4.91 5.81 -12.92
CA MET A 385 -4.94 5.05 -14.16
C MET A 385 -6.34 4.85 -14.77
N THR A 386 -7.40 5.23 -14.05
CA THR A 386 -8.79 5.13 -14.50
C THR A 386 -9.35 6.45 -15.03
N LYS A 387 -8.54 7.52 -15.03
CA LYS A 387 -8.96 8.85 -15.48
C LYS A 387 -9.33 8.86 -16.95
N LYS A 388 -10.50 9.41 -17.25
CA LYS A 388 -10.98 9.59 -18.63
C LYS A 388 -10.00 10.45 -19.45
N GLY A 389 -9.76 10.05 -20.68
CA GLY A 389 -8.84 10.74 -21.60
C GLY A 389 -7.42 10.18 -21.60
N LEU A 390 -7.09 9.24 -20.71
CA LEU A 390 -5.81 8.52 -20.77
C LEU A 390 -5.79 7.53 -21.96
N PRO A 391 -4.63 7.31 -22.60
CA PRO A 391 -4.48 6.37 -23.72
C PRO A 391 -4.92 4.93 -23.39
N VAL A 392 -4.86 4.56 -22.11
CA VAL A 392 -5.20 3.21 -21.58
C VAL A 392 -6.64 3.08 -21.11
N VAL A 393 -7.46 4.11 -21.32
CA VAL A 393 -8.88 4.12 -20.92
C VAL A 393 -9.75 4.37 -22.16
N ASN A 394 -10.79 3.58 -22.34
CA ASN A 394 -11.76 3.72 -23.41
C ASN A 394 -12.68 4.93 -23.18
N GLU A 395 -13.39 5.38 -24.22
CA GLU A 395 -14.32 6.52 -24.13
C GLU A 395 -15.45 6.30 -23.11
N ASP A 396 -15.88 5.04 -22.94
CA ASP A 396 -16.90 4.64 -21.96
C ASP A 396 -16.36 4.56 -20.52
N GLY A 397 -15.06 4.82 -20.31
CA GLY A 397 -14.37 4.77 -19.03
C GLY A 397 -13.88 3.38 -18.62
N THR A 398 -14.00 2.37 -19.48
CA THR A 398 -13.43 1.04 -19.20
C THR A 398 -11.94 1.01 -19.50
N PRO A 399 -11.10 0.39 -18.65
CA PRO A 399 -9.66 0.33 -18.90
C PRO A 399 -9.30 -0.74 -19.95
N LYS A 400 -8.30 -0.43 -20.78
CA LYS A 400 -7.66 -1.35 -21.74
C LYS A 400 -6.71 -2.34 -21.06
N TRP A 401 -6.49 -2.20 -19.77
CA TRP A 401 -5.61 -3.03 -18.96
C TRP A 401 -6.40 -3.90 -17.97
N ARG A 402 -5.72 -4.91 -17.46
CA ARG A 402 -6.24 -5.78 -16.39
C ARG A 402 -5.15 -6.04 -15.37
N MET A 403 -5.57 -6.46 -14.18
CA MET A 403 -4.72 -6.89 -13.07
C MET A 403 -4.89 -8.37 -12.80
N ALA A 404 -3.79 -9.00 -12.41
CA ALA A 404 -3.74 -10.40 -12.00
C ALA A 404 -2.65 -10.58 -10.93
N PRO A 405 -2.60 -11.70 -10.20
CA PRO A 405 -1.45 -12.04 -9.36
C PRO A 405 -0.16 -12.09 -10.17
N GLY A 406 0.95 -11.70 -9.55
CA GLY A 406 2.28 -11.83 -10.15
C GLY A 406 2.66 -13.29 -10.46
N PRO A 407 3.65 -13.51 -11.34
CA PRO A 407 4.15 -14.86 -11.63
C PRO A 407 4.86 -15.43 -10.39
N ASN A 408 4.86 -16.76 -10.27
CA ASN A 408 5.69 -17.47 -9.30
C ASN A 408 7.13 -17.62 -9.82
N GLY A 409 8.05 -17.98 -8.93
CA GLY A 409 9.42 -18.33 -9.32
C GLY A 409 9.46 -19.54 -10.25
N PRO A 410 10.53 -19.68 -11.04
CA PRO A 410 10.64 -20.74 -12.06
C PRO A 410 10.61 -22.14 -11.49
N TYR A 411 10.89 -22.30 -10.20
CA TYR A 411 11.02 -23.59 -9.54
C TYR A 411 9.80 -23.98 -8.69
N TRP A 412 8.78 -23.14 -8.66
CA TRP A 412 7.66 -23.34 -7.75
C TRP A 412 6.41 -23.82 -8.43
N LYS A 413 5.85 -24.86 -7.86
CA LYS A 413 4.52 -25.33 -8.21
C LYS A 413 3.49 -25.02 -7.13
N GLN A 414 3.94 -24.88 -5.89
CA GLN A 414 3.09 -24.63 -4.72
C GLN A 414 3.89 -23.90 -3.64
N GLY A 415 3.20 -23.20 -2.75
CA GLY A 415 3.74 -22.64 -1.52
C GLY A 415 4.31 -21.26 -1.60
N MET A 416 4.61 -20.75 -2.77
CA MET A 416 4.97 -19.36 -2.91
C MET A 416 3.74 -18.49 -2.88
N GLN A 417 3.84 -17.50 -2.10
CA GLN A 417 2.91 -16.40 -2.13
C GLN A 417 3.25 -15.48 -3.30
N ASN A 418 2.23 -14.95 -3.94
CA ASN A 418 2.34 -14.28 -5.24
C ASN A 418 2.86 -12.84 -5.09
N GLY A 419 4.10 -12.65 -4.71
CA GLY A 419 4.65 -11.34 -4.51
C GLY A 419 4.36 -10.79 -3.11
N TYR A 420 4.12 -9.52 -3.01
CA TYR A 420 4.06 -8.76 -1.77
C TYR A 420 2.73 -8.05 -1.61
N GLN A 421 2.23 -8.04 -0.40
CA GLN A 421 1.11 -7.23 0.00
C GLN A 421 1.49 -6.49 1.28
N ASP A 422 1.24 -5.19 1.29
CA ASP A 422 1.48 -4.28 2.39
C ASP A 422 0.20 -3.60 2.83
N VAL A 423 0.22 -3.09 4.04
CA VAL A 423 -0.88 -2.35 4.65
C VAL A 423 -0.32 -1.09 5.27
N GLY A 424 -0.57 0.07 4.65
CA GLY A 424 -0.37 1.34 5.31
C GLY A 424 -1.29 1.42 6.53
N SER A 425 -0.74 1.74 7.69
CA SER A 425 -1.44 1.49 8.95
C SER A 425 -1.16 2.54 10.01
N TRP A 426 -2.20 2.89 10.77
CA TRP A 426 -2.10 3.79 11.91
C TRP A 426 -1.26 3.18 13.01
N THR A 427 -0.21 3.91 13.39
CA THR A 427 0.81 3.54 14.39
C THR A 427 0.88 4.63 15.47
N PHE A 428 0.99 4.23 16.73
CA PHE A 428 1.05 5.12 17.88
C PHE A 428 2.22 4.76 18.81
N PHE A 429 2.81 5.76 19.46
CA PHE A 429 3.91 5.53 20.39
C PHE A 429 3.41 5.27 21.82
N THR A 430 4.13 4.41 22.56
CA THR A 430 3.85 4.12 23.97
C THR A 430 4.14 5.31 24.89
N ASP A 431 5.18 6.09 24.59
CA ASP A 431 5.69 7.18 25.44
C ASP A 431 5.14 8.56 25.01
N HIS A 432 3.95 8.58 24.41
CA HIS A 432 3.26 9.81 23.98
C HIS A 432 2.15 10.21 24.97
N PRO A 433 1.80 11.52 25.11
CA PRO A 433 0.75 11.95 26.03
C PRO A 433 -0.58 11.23 25.78
N ALA A 434 -1.11 10.56 26.80
CA ALA A 434 -2.24 9.64 26.68
C ALA A 434 -3.50 10.26 26.06
N ASP A 435 -3.84 11.52 26.42
CA ASP A 435 -5.02 12.19 25.87
C ASP A 435 -4.82 12.61 24.40
N LYS A 436 -3.59 12.93 23.98
CA LYS A 436 -3.24 13.17 22.58
C LYS A 436 -3.32 11.88 21.76
N THR A 437 -2.76 10.80 22.30
CA THR A 437 -2.87 9.46 21.69
C THR A 437 -4.33 9.04 21.56
N ALA A 438 -5.16 9.26 22.57
CA ALA A 438 -6.59 8.96 22.51
C ALA A 438 -7.30 9.76 21.41
N ALA A 439 -6.96 11.04 21.22
CA ALA A 439 -7.54 11.86 20.17
C ALA A 439 -7.08 11.41 18.76
N ALA A 440 -5.82 11.05 18.59
CA ALA A 440 -5.31 10.49 17.34
C ALA A 440 -5.92 9.11 17.05
N TRP A 441 -6.14 8.29 18.08
CA TRP A 441 -6.86 7.03 17.98
C TRP A 441 -8.31 7.20 17.54
N LEU A 442 -9.01 8.26 18.03
CA LEU A 442 -10.35 8.59 17.53
C LEU A 442 -10.32 8.95 16.04
N TYR A 443 -9.35 9.75 15.62
CA TYR A 443 -9.22 10.12 14.21
C TYR A 443 -8.92 8.91 13.32
N ALA A 444 -7.99 8.04 13.72
CA ALA A 444 -7.70 6.80 13.01
C ALA A 444 -8.96 5.91 12.84
N GLN A 445 -9.74 5.76 13.92
CA GLN A 445 -10.99 5.01 13.84
C GLN A 445 -12.05 5.71 12.97
N PHE A 446 -12.09 7.04 12.98
CA PHE A 446 -13.04 7.81 12.17
C PHE A 446 -12.76 7.61 10.67
N VAL A 447 -11.51 7.77 10.21
CA VAL A 447 -11.16 7.62 8.80
C VAL A 447 -11.26 6.18 8.30
N THR A 448 -11.31 5.22 9.21
CA THR A 448 -11.48 3.79 8.91
C THR A 448 -12.86 3.25 9.32
N SER A 449 -13.77 4.11 9.82
CA SER A 449 -15.13 3.71 10.23
C SER A 449 -15.97 3.22 9.05
N LYS A 450 -16.99 2.42 9.31
CA LYS A 450 -17.92 1.93 8.27
C LYS A 450 -18.72 3.06 7.62
N THR A 451 -18.92 4.18 8.31
CA THR A 451 -19.50 5.41 7.73
C THR A 451 -18.62 5.96 6.60
N VAL A 452 -17.29 5.93 6.76
CA VAL A 452 -16.33 6.65 5.91
C VAL A 452 -15.63 5.74 4.91
N SER A 453 -15.31 4.51 5.29
CA SER A 453 -14.37 3.63 4.61
C SER A 453 -14.73 3.31 3.16
N LEU A 454 -16.02 3.10 2.84
CA LEU A 454 -16.44 2.84 1.46
C LEU A 454 -16.18 4.05 0.55
N LYS A 455 -16.47 5.27 1.01
CA LYS A 455 -16.17 6.47 0.23
C LYS A 455 -14.65 6.66 0.07
N LYS A 456 -13.87 6.41 1.11
CA LYS A 456 -12.41 6.43 1.05
C LYS A 456 -11.89 5.39 0.04
N THR A 457 -12.40 4.16 0.09
CA THR A 457 -12.09 3.09 -0.87
C THR A 457 -12.41 3.50 -2.31
N ILE A 458 -13.55 4.12 -2.57
CA ILE A 458 -13.92 4.61 -3.91
C ILE A 458 -12.99 5.73 -4.39
N THR A 459 -12.51 6.56 -3.48
CA THR A 459 -11.65 7.70 -3.81
C THR A 459 -10.21 7.27 -4.11
N GLY A 460 -9.62 6.45 -3.25
CA GLY A 460 -8.21 6.02 -3.34
C GLY A 460 -8.01 4.67 -4.01
N LEU A 461 -9.06 3.87 -4.13
CA LEU A 461 -9.06 2.49 -4.64
C LEU A 461 -8.11 1.55 -3.88
N THR A 462 -7.94 1.82 -2.58
CA THR A 462 -7.18 1.00 -1.64
C THR A 462 -8.13 0.45 -0.57
N PRO A 463 -8.83 -0.67 -0.80
CA PRO A 463 -9.85 -1.16 0.11
C PRO A 463 -9.23 -1.72 1.39
N ILE A 464 -9.84 -1.42 2.54
CA ILE A 464 -9.41 -1.88 3.86
C ILE A 464 -10.46 -2.73 4.59
N ARG A 465 -11.70 -2.76 4.10
CA ARG A 465 -12.78 -3.53 4.70
C ARG A 465 -13.38 -4.53 3.72
N GLU A 466 -13.65 -5.71 4.22
CA GLU A 466 -14.37 -6.75 3.47
C GLU A 466 -15.76 -6.28 3.05
N SER A 467 -16.48 -5.63 3.96
CA SER A 467 -17.82 -5.08 3.69
C SER A 467 -17.81 -4.03 2.58
N ASP A 468 -16.75 -3.23 2.46
CA ASP A 468 -16.61 -2.24 1.38
C ASP A 468 -16.46 -2.93 0.02
N ILE A 469 -15.52 -3.87 -0.09
CA ILE A 469 -15.26 -4.55 -1.36
C ILE A 469 -16.41 -5.43 -1.81
N GLN A 470 -17.23 -5.94 -0.89
CA GLN A 470 -18.44 -6.71 -1.18
C GLN A 470 -19.67 -5.83 -1.48
N SER A 471 -19.57 -4.52 -1.32
CA SER A 471 -20.69 -3.59 -1.53
C SER A 471 -21.18 -3.56 -2.98
N GLN A 472 -22.47 -3.16 -3.17
CA GLN A 472 -23.02 -2.94 -4.49
C GLN A 472 -22.30 -1.82 -5.24
N ALA A 473 -21.88 -0.77 -4.54
CA ALA A 473 -21.11 0.33 -5.13
C ALA A 473 -19.81 -0.15 -5.79
N MET A 474 -19.06 -1.04 -5.14
CA MET A 474 -17.87 -1.63 -5.74
C MET A 474 -18.20 -2.60 -6.88
N THR A 475 -19.33 -3.32 -6.81
CA THR A 475 -19.82 -4.14 -7.93
C THR A 475 -20.10 -3.31 -9.17
N ASP A 476 -20.75 -2.17 -9.00
CA ASP A 476 -21.10 -1.25 -10.10
C ASP A 476 -19.86 -0.58 -10.71
N LEU A 477 -18.81 -0.39 -9.91
CA LEU A 477 -17.53 0.15 -10.35
C LEU A 477 -16.60 -0.89 -11.00
N ALA A 478 -16.77 -2.17 -10.70
CA ALA A 478 -15.85 -3.24 -11.12
C ALA A 478 -15.46 -3.20 -12.62
N PRO A 479 -16.39 -2.96 -13.59
CA PRO A 479 -16.03 -2.87 -14.99
C PRO A 479 -15.03 -1.77 -15.34
N LYS A 480 -14.89 -0.74 -14.47
CA LYS A 480 -14.02 0.41 -14.66
C LYS A 480 -12.70 0.30 -13.89
N LEU A 481 -12.49 -0.80 -13.16
CA LEU A 481 -11.35 -0.96 -12.25
C LEU A 481 -10.38 -2.08 -12.66
N GLY A 482 -10.46 -2.57 -13.90
CA GLY A 482 -9.45 -3.43 -14.52
C GLY A 482 -9.18 -4.76 -13.81
N GLY A 483 -10.14 -5.29 -13.03
CA GLY A 483 -9.99 -6.54 -12.29
C GLY A 483 -9.66 -6.36 -10.81
N LEU A 484 -9.58 -5.12 -10.32
CA LEU A 484 -9.28 -4.83 -8.90
C LEU A 484 -10.31 -5.45 -7.96
N VAL A 485 -11.61 -5.28 -8.26
CA VAL A 485 -12.70 -5.79 -7.42
C VAL A 485 -12.71 -7.31 -7.43
N GLU A 486 -12.52 -7.91 -8.59
CA GLU A 486 -12.45 -9.36 -8.76
C GLU A 486 -11.26 -9.94 -7.97
N PHE A 487 -10.11 -9.27 -8.02
CA PHE A 487 -8.93 -9.68 -7.24
C PHE A 487 -9.22 -9.63 -5.73
N TYR A 488 -9.72 -8.50 -5.21
CA TYR A 488 -10.00 -8.37 -3.78
C TYR A 488 -11.11 -9.30 -3.27
N ARG A 489 -12.01 -9.77 -4.14
CA ARG A 489 -13.02 -10.79 -3.83
C ARG A 489 -12.52 -12.23 -4.01
N SER A 490 -11.33 -12.41 -4.58
CA SER A 490 -10.79 -13.73 -4.91
C SER A 490 -9.99 -14.34 -3.76
N PRO A 491 -9.82 -15.67 -3.74
CA PRO A 491 -8.91 -16.32 -2.81
C PRO A 491 -7.43 -15.96 -3.07
N ALA A 492 -7.09 -15.41 -4.23
CA ALA A 492 -5.74 -14.94 -4.53
C ALA A 492 -5.29 -13.80 -3.60
N ARG A 493 -6.23 -13.00 -3.10
CA ARG A 493 -5.96 -11.90 -2.17
C ARG A 493 -5.22 -12.33 -0.89
N VAL A 494 -5.43 -13.54 -0.40
CA VAL A 494 -4.81 -14.03 0.83
C VAL A 494 -3.57 -14.90 0.59
N ALA A 495 -3.19 -15.09 -0.68
CA ALA A 495 -2.05 -15.90 -1.08
C ALA A 495 -0.76 -15.06 -1.24
N TRP A 496 -0.50 -14.15 -0.29
CA TRP A 496 0.61 -13.19 -0.33
C TRP A 496 1.61 -13.41 0.80
N THR A 497 2.85 -13.02 0.56
CA THR A 497 3.90 -13.02 1.58
C THR A 497 3.78 -11.75 2.42
N PRO A 498 3.53 -11.85 3.74
CA PRO A 498 3.76 -10.72 4.64
C PRO A 498 5.26 -10.46 4.71
N THR A 499 5.66 -9.19 4.80
CA THR A 499 7.06 -8.83 4.93
C THR A 499 7.38 -8.12 6.23
N GLY A 500 8.67 -7.91 6.50
CA GLY A 500 9.14 -7.14 7.63
C GLY A 500 9.08 -7.84 8.99
N THR A 501 8.40 -8.98 9.14
CA THR A 501 8.22 -9.66 10.45
C THR A 501 9.54 -9.99 11.14
N ASN A 502 10.56 -10.37 10.39
CA ASN A 502 11.88 -10.73 10.95
C ASN A 502 12.93 -9.60 10.83
N VAL A 503 12.55 -8.47 10.25
CA VAL A 503 13.45 -7.34 10.05
C VAL A 503 13.62 -6.55 11.36
N PRO A 504 14.79 -6.57 12.02
CA PRO A 504 14.93 -6.00 13.36
C PRO A 504 15.09 -4.47 13.36
N ASP A 505 15.53 -3.88 12.25
CA ASP A 505 15.69 -2.43 12.07
C ASP A 505 15.46 -2.12 10.59
N TYR A 506 14.19 -2.03 10.20
CA TYR A 506 13.79 -1.82 8.81
C TYR A 506 14.47 -0.59 8.18
N PRO A 507 14.46 0.61 8.77
CA PRO A 507 15.04 1.77 8.12
C PRO A 507 16.52 1.62 7.78
N LYS A 508 17.30 1.00 8.68
CA LYS A 508 18.73 0.76 8.42
C LYS A 508 18.99 -0.33 7.41
N LEU A 509 18.23 -1.44 7.49
CA LEU A 509 18.40 -2.55 6.56
C LEU A 509 17.90 -2.18 5.16
N ALA A 510 16.75 -1.50 5.04
CA ALA A 510 16.24 -0.99 3.76
C ALA A 510 17.24 -0.03 3.08
N GLN A 511 17.91 0.82 3.88
CA GLN A 511 18.96 1.71 3.37
C GLN A 511 20.12 0.95 2.70
N LEU A 512 20.47 -0.20 3.24
CA LEU A 512 21.50 -1.06 2.64
C LEU A 512 21.00 -1.67 1.33
N TRP A 513 19.73 -2.09 1.27
CA TRP A 513 19.12 -2.63 0.07
C TRP A 513 19.13 -1.62 -1.07
N TRP A 514 18.52 -0.45 -0.90
CA TRP A 514 18.43 0.52 -2.00
C TRP A 514 19.81 1.05 -2.41
N LYS A 515 20.76 1.15 -1.52
CA LYS A 515 22.16 1.50 -1.83
C LYS A 515 22.80 0.47 -2.76
N ASN A 516 22.79 -0.81 -2.36
CA ASN A 516 23.49 -1.88 -3.09
C ASN A 516 22.78 -2.26 -4.38
N VAL A 517 21.44 -2.29 -4.39
CA VAL A 517 20.65 -2.54 -5.60
C VAL A 517 20.89 -1.43 -6.63
N ALA A 518 20.88 -0.15 -6.22
CA ALA A 518 21.17 0.96 -7.12
C ALA A 518 22.57 0.86 -7.76
N GLN A 519 23.58 0.44 -7.01
CA GLN A 519 24.94 0.25 -7.53
C GLN A 519 25.01 -0.89 -8.59
N ALA A 520 24.17 -1.91 -8.46
CA ALA A 520 24.03 -2.92 -9.51
C ALA A 520 23.29 -2.37 -10.74
N VAL A 521 22.22 -1.58 -10.54
CA VAL A 521 21.45 -0.94 -11.62
C VAL A 521 22.35 -0.01 -12.44
N THR A 522 23.16 0.82 -11.80
CA THR A 522 24.09 1.75 -12.47
C THR A 522 25.29 1.04 -13.10
N GLY A 523 25.60 -0.19 -12.69
CA GLY A 523 26.76 -0.96 -13.14
C GLY A 523 28.04 -0.64 -12.37
N GLU A 524 27.97 0.09 -11.26
CA GLU A 524 29.08 0.31 -10.34
C GLU A 524 29.56 -0.99 -9.69
N MET A 525 28.61 -1.93 -9.46
CA MET A 525 28.88 -3.27 -8.96
C MET A 525 28.25 -4.33 -9.86
N THR A 526 28.84 -5.52 -9.90
CA THR A 526 28.12 -6.69 -10.41
C THR A 526 27.03 -7.10 -9.44
N PRO A 527 25.92 -7.75 -9.89
CA PRO A 527 24.89 -8.26 -8.98
C PRO A 527 25.45 -9.15 -7.86
N GLN A 528 26.41 -10.03 -8.15
CA GLN A 528 27.09 -10.85 -7.13
C GLN A 528 27.75 -9.98 -6.07
N LYS A 529 28.58 -9.00 -6.49
CA LYS A 529 29.29 -8.13 -5.53
C LYS A 529 28.34 -7.27 -4.70
N ALA A 530 27.26 -6.78 -5.32
CA ALA A 530 26.24 -5.99 -4.63
C ALA A 530 25.55 -6.83 -3.53
N MET A 531 25.15 -8.07 -3.84
CA MET A 531 24.48 -8.94 -2.87
C MET A 531 25.45 -9.43 -1.77
N ASP A 532 26.71 -9.72 -2.10
CA ASP A 532 27.71 -10.08 -1.09
C ASP A 532 27.96 -8.93 -0.12
N THR A 533 28.14 -7.71 -0.64
CA THR A 533 28.32 -6.51 0.20
C THR A 533 27.10 -6.25 1.07
N LEU A 534 25.90 -6.34 0.48
CA LEU A 534 24.64 -6.16 1.21
C LEU A 534 24.50 -7.14 2.38
N ALA A 535 24.73 -8.43 2.12
CA ALA A 535 24.58 -9.46 3.14
C ALA A 535 25.57 -9.27 4.32
N GLU A 536 26.80 -8.87 4.03
CA GLU A 536 27.79 -8.56 5.06
C GLU A 536 27.39 -7.30 5.86
N GLU A 537 26.98 -6.23 5.19
CA GLU A 537 26.50 -4.99 5.84
C GLU A 537 25.26 -5.25 6.72
N MET A 538 24.33 -6.12 6.29
CA MET A 538 23.17 -6.52 7.09
C MET A 538 23.59 -7.31 8.33
N ASP A 539 24.50 -8.28 8.20
CA ASP A 539 25.07 -9.01 9.33
C ASP A 539 25.74 -8.07 10.35
N ASP A 540 26.46 -7.05 9.88
CA ASP A 540 27.08 -6.05 10.73
C ASP A 540 26.07 -5.18 11.49
N VAL A 541 24.95 -4.80 10.85
CA VAL A 541 23.86 -4.11 11.56
C VAL A 541 23.28 -5.02 12.63
N MET A 542 22.96 -6.27 12.30
CA MET A 542 22.41 -7.22 13.27
C MET A 542 23.38 -7.52 14.42
N ALA A 543 24.70 -7.61 14.15
CA ALA A 543 25.71 -7.75 15.20
C ALA A 543 25.77 -6.54 16.16
N ARG A 544 25.52 -5.35 15.66
CA ARG A 544 25.42 -4.15 16.53
C ARG A 544 24.17 -4.20 17.39
N LEU A 545 23.03 -4.60 16.81
CA LEU A 545 21.78 -4.74 17.55
C LEU A 545 21.84 -5.85 18.61
N GLU A 546 22.53 -6.96 18.31
CA GLU A 546 22.80 -8.03 19.28
C GLU A 546 23.55 -7.50 20.52
N ARG A 547 24.62 -6.70 20.30
CA ARG A 547 25.39 -6.09 21.39
C ARG A 547 24.63 -5.00 22.15
N ALA A 548 23.84 -4.21 21.45
CA ALA A 548 23.06 -3.13 22.05
C ALA A 548 21.87 -3.66 22.86
N GLY A 549 21.38 -4.84 22.51
CA GLY A 549 20.14 -5.38 23.03
C GLY A 549 18.89 -4.71 22.42
N MET A 550 17.80 -5.46 22.37
CA MET A 550 16.49 -4.98 21.99
C MET A 550 15.46 -5.43 23.02
N ALA A 551 14.35 -4.76 23.11
CA ALA A 551 13.31 -5.07 24.11
C ALA A 551 12.74 -6.49 23.92
N LYS A 552 12.62 -6.95 22.66
CA LYS A 552 12.10 -8.28 22.33
C LYS A 552 12.94 -8.88 21.20
N CYS A 553 13.14 -10.19 21.23
CA CYS A 553 13.79 -10.99 20.17
C CYS A 553 15.03 -10.31 19.54
N PRO A 554 16.04 -9.92 20.34
CA PRO A 554 17.24 -9.34 19.79
C PRO A 554 17.90 -10.31 18.79
N PRO A 555 18.57 -9.80 17.74
CA PRO A 555 19.37 -10.67 16.88
C PRO A 555 20.36 -11.50 17.69
N LYS A 556 20.57 -12.75 17.24
CA LYS A 556 21.57 -13.66 17.77
C LYS A 556 22.24 -14.37 16.60
N LEU A 557 23.34 -13.82 16.15
CA LEU A 557 23.98 -14.26 14.92
C LEU A 557 24.58 -15.66 15.04
N ASN A 558 24.31 -16.51 14.05
CA ASN A 558 25.02 -17.77 13.88
C ASN A 558 26.51 -17.54 13.65
N PRO A 559 27.40 -18.44 14.10
CA PRO A 559 28.79 -18.44 13.70
C PRO A 559 28.92 -18.48 12.16
N LYS A 560 29.91 -17.78 11.61
CA LYS A 560 30.22 -17.89 10.18
C LYS A 560 30.70 -19.29 9.85
N GLY A 561 30.01 -19.97 8.94
CA GLY A 561 30.42 -21.25 8.37
C GLY A 561 31.12 -21.05 7.01
N ASP A 562 31.57 -22.16 6.42
CA ASP A 562 32.16 -22.16 5.09
C ASP A 562 31.05 -21.96 4.01
N PRO A 563 31.05 -20.84 3.28
CA PRO A 563 30.03 -20.58 2.26
C PRO A 563 29.95 -21.70 1.18
N ALA A 564 31.09 -22.30 0.81
CA ALA A 564 31.12 -23.34 -0.20
C ALA A 564 30.36 -24.60 0.23
N LYS A 565 30.44 -24.96 1.51
CA LYS A 565 29.63 -26.06 2.08
C LYS A 565 28.15 -25.69 2.14
N MET A 566 27.83 -24.44 2.52
CA MET A 566 26.46 -23.97 2.60
C MET A 566 25.79 -23.94 1.22
N LEU A 567 26.51 -23.53 0.18
CA LEU A 567 26.01 -23.50 -1.19
C LEU A 567 25.70 -24.90 -1.76
N THR A 568 26.34 -25.94 -1.24
CA THR A 568 26.12 -27.34 -1.66
C THR A 568 25.20 -28.11 -0.72
N ASP A 569 24.80 -27.54 0.42
CA ASP A 569 23.91 -28.17 1.39
C ASP A 569 22.53 -28.43 0.75
N LYS A 570 22.04 -29.66 0.87
CA LYS A 570 20.69 -30.03 0.46
C LYS A 570 19.60 -29.32 1.27
N GLY A 571 19.93 -28.86 2.47
CA GLY A 571 19.07 -28.08 3.34
C GLY A 571 19.16 -26.56 3.14
N ALA A 572 19.79 -26.09 2.06
CA ALA A 572 19.89 -24.65 1.76
C ALA A 572 18.51 -24.00 1.61
N PRO A 573 18.31 -22.77 2.13
CA PRO A 573 17.02 -22.08 2.07
C PRO A 573 16.74 -21.38 0.73
N TRP A 574 17.26 -21.92 -0.36
CA TRP A 574 17.03 -21.45 -1.73
C TRP A 574 17.09 -22.61 -2.72
N LYS A 575 16.57 -22.39 -3.93
CA LYS A 575 16.75 -23.34 -5.03
C LYS A 575 18.14 -23.20 -5.63
N LYS A 576 18.76 -24.31 -5.97
CA LYS A 576 20.15 -24.34 -6.43
C LYS A 576 20.32 -23.88 -7.87
N LEU A 577 19.34 -24.09 -8.73
CA LEU A 577 19.45 -23.89 -10.18
C LEU A 577 18.98 -22.50 -10.59
N ALA A 578 19.58 -21.47 -10.00
CA ALA A 578 19.17 -20.08 -10.18
C ALA A 578 19.29 -19.54 -11.62
N ASN A 579 20.08 -20.18 -12.49
CA ASN A 579 20.31 -19.73 -13.86
C ASN A 579 19.45 -20.44 -14.91
N GLU A 580 18.56 -21.35 -14.51
CA GLU A 580 17.67 -22.01 -15.44
C GLU A 580 16.51 -21.11 -15.84
N LYS A 581 16.16 -21.16 -17.14
CA LYS A 581 14.95 -20.55 -17.67
C LYS A 581 14.00 -21.68 -18.13
N PRO A 582 13.09 -22.14 -17.26
CA PRO A 582 12.11 -23.16 -17.66
C PRO A 582 11.21 -22.63 -18.77
N LYS A 583 10.46 -23.53 -19.44
CA LYS A 583 9.47 -23.13 -20.42
C LYS A 583 8.44 -22.17 -19.79
N GLY A 584 8.10 -21.12 -20.51
CA GLY A 584 7.06 -20.17 -20.10
C GLY A 584 5.68 -20.84 -20.03
N GLU A 585 4.92 -20.47 -19.01
CA GLU A 585 3.55 -20.92 -18.79
C GLU A 585 2.65 -19.71 -18.59
N THR A 586 1.50 -19.71 -19.28
CA THR A 586 0.49 -18.65 -19.20
C THR A 586 -0.89 -19.23 -18.99
N ILE A 587 -1.81 -18.39 -18.50
CA ILE A 587 -3.23 -18.68 -18.41
C ILE A 587 -4.03 -17.57 -19.09
N ALA A 588 -5.12 -17.93 -19.76
CA ALA A 588 -6.04 -16.92 -20.28
C ALA A 588 -6.69 -16.16 -19.10
N TYR A 589 -6.83 -14.84 -19.22
CA TYR A 589 -7.40 -14.04 -18.13
C TYR A 589 -8.81 -14.47 -17.74
N GLN A 590 -9.66 -14.83 -18.71
CA GLN A 590 -10.99 -15.35 -18.41
C GLN A 590 -10.95 -16.65 -17.60
N THR A 591 -10.03 -17.56 -17.90
CA THR A 591 -9.83 -18.80 -17.14
C THR A 591 -9.42 -18.50 -15.69
N LEU A 592 -8.60 -17.47 -15.48
CA LEU A 592 -8.23 -17.01 -14.14
C LEU A 592 -9.45 -16.48 -13.37
N LEU A 593 -10.29 -15.64 -14.00
CA LEU A 593 -11.51 -15.13 -13.40
C LEU A 593 -12.49 -16.26 -13.05
N ASP A 594 -12.60 -17.27 -13.90
CA ASP A 594 -13.46 -18.43 -13.65
C ASP A 594 -12.93 -19.30 -12.49
N ALA A 595 -11.61 -19.44 -12.37
CA ALA A 595 -10.98 -20.07 -11.22
C ALA A 595 -11.30 -19.32 -9.91
N TRP A 596 -11.22 -18.00 -9.92
CA TRP A 596 -11.59 -17.17 -8.76
C TRP A 596 -13.04 -17.32 -8.34
N LYS A 597 -13.97 -17.33 -9.31
CA LYS A 597 -15.40 -17.60 -9.04
C LYS A 597 -15.61 -19.00 -8.45
N ALA A 598 -14.77 -19.96 -8.81
CA ALA A 598 -14.79 -21.31 -8.27
C ALA A 598 -14.01 -21.46 -6.94
N GLY A 599 -13.54 -20.36 -6.33
CA GLY A 599 -12.82 -20.36 -5.07
C GLY A 599 -11.38 -20.89 -5.15
N LYS A 600 -10.78 -20.85 -6.35
CA LYS A 600 -9.39 -21.27 -6.58
C LYS A 600 -8.50 -20.03 -6.80
N VAL A 601 -7.24 -20.13 -6.37
CA VAL A 601 -6.25 -19.04 -6.57
C VAL A 601 -5.87 -18.91 -8.06
N ARG A 602 -5.74 -20.03 -8.74
CA ARG A 602 -5.44 -20.15 -10.19
C ARG A 602 -6.09 -21.40 -10.77
#